data_f79d99e299547cdc93d624c577e4b97a
#
_entry.id   f79d99e299547cdc93d624c577e4b97a
#
_cell.length_a   1.000
_cell.length_b   1.000
_cell.length_c   1.000
_cell.angle_alpha   90.00
_cell.angle_beta   90.00
_cell.angle_gamma   90.00
#
_symmetry.space_group_name_H-M   'P 1'
#
loop_
_entity.id
_entity.type
_entity.pdbx_description
1 polymer ?
#
loop_
_entity_poly.entity_id
_entity_poly.type
_entity_poly.pdbx_seq_one_letter_code
_entity_poly.pdbx_strand_id
1 'polypeptide(L)'
;IRDSNADGNDSILIEYYGMDDIDTDSLRQYRTEFRQENSTHVWNQVDDKTFLRNLGGYTVDRQTGKEGLTLAGLMMFGKGLAIRDRFSNFRMDYLDMSHLVGDERYHDRLTYDGLWENNLYQFFRIVSPKVQFDLPRPFKLEKGGKRNDDTPQHEAVREAFTNAIIH
;
A
#
# COMPACT_ATOMS: atom_id res chain seq x y z
N ILE A 1 13.71 25.27 -15.67
CA ILE A 1 13.57 25.35 -14.19
C ILE A 1 12.99 24.02 -13.82
N ARG A 2 13.82 23.12 -13.33
CA ARG A 2 13.39 21.83 -12.76
C ARG A 2 12.65 22.16 -11.48
N ASP A 3 11.45 21.66 -11.36
CA ASP A 3 10.64 21.69 -10.14
C ASP A 3 11.33 20.78 -9.10
N SER A 4 12.26 21.33 -8.35
CA SER A 4 13.05 20.61 -7.33
C SER A 4 12.26 20.37 -6.03
N ASN A 5 10.96 20.65 -6.01
CA ASN A 5 10.09 20.48 -4.84
C ASN A 5 9.19 19.24 -4.89
N ALA A 6 9.17 18.47 -5.98
CA ALA A 6 8.33 17.26 -6.07
C ALA A 6 9.03 15.98 -5.60
N ASP A 7 10.37 15.97 -5.59
CA ASP A 7 11.16 14.73 -5.37
C ASP A 7 11.61 14.54 -3.91
N GLY A 8 10.78 14.76 -2.90
CA GLY A 8 11.34 14.57 -1.57
C GLY A 8 10.40 14.63 -0.38
N ASN A 9 9.15 14.98 -0.56
CA ASN A 9 8.23 15.09 0.58
C ASN A 9 7.95 13.74 1.25
N ASP A 10 7.91 12.67 0.48
CA ASP A 10 7.58 11.33 0.99
C ASP A 10 8.67 10.73 1.87
N SER A 11 9.92 11.14 1.67
CA SER A 11 11.09 10.69 2.44
C SER A 11 11.44 11.58 3.64
N ILE A 12 10.69 12.68 3.85
CA ILE A 12 10.93 13.59 4.97
C ILE A 12 10.52 12.93 6.27
N LEU A 13 11.37 13.09 7.30
CA LEU A 13 11.08 12.70 8.67
C LEU A 13 9.83 13.43 9.18
N ILE A 14 8.87 12.68 9.70
CA ILE A 14 7.75 13.24 10.45
C ILE A 14 8.11 13.22 11.93
N GLU A 15 8.25 14.41 12.52
CA GLU A 15 8.58 14.51 13.94
C GLU A 15 7.51 13.86 14.82
N TYR A 16 7.94 13.14 15.84
CA TYR A 16 7.11 12.46 16.85
C TYR A 16 6.38 11.20 16.36
N TYR A 17 6.62 10.74 15.13
CA TYR A 17 6.07 9.48 14.62
C TYR A 17 7.15 8.41 14.57
N GLY A 18 6.88 7.26 15.16
CA GLY A 18 7.83 6.17 15.31
C GLY A 18 7.25 4.80 15.04
N MET A 19 7.96 3.77 15.46
CA MET A 19 7.51 2.38 15.26
C MET A 19 6.20 2.05 15.97
N ASP A 20 5.85 2.77 17.04
CA ASP A 20 4.60 2.60 17.76
C ASP A 20 3.37 3.05 16.95
N ASP A 21 3.58 3.88 15.92
CA ASP A 21 2.53 4.36 15.02
C ASP A 21 2.31 3.41 13.82
N ILE A 22 3.13 2.38 13.69
CA ILE A 22 3.00 1.36 12.64
C ILE A 22 1.97 0.30 13.02
N ASP A 23 1.09 -0.05 12.09
CA ASP A 23 0.30 -1.27 12.15
C ASP A 23 1.20 -2.48 11.88
N THR A 24 1.48 -3.22 12.94
CA THR A 24 2.40 -4.36 12.88
C THR A 24 1.88 -5.49 12.00
N ASP A 25 0.56 -5.62 11.86
CA ASP A 25 -0.05 -6.66 11.02
C ASP A 25 0.14 -6.35 9.54
N SER A 26 -0.07 -5.10 9.11
CA SER A 26 0.24 -4.65 7.75
C SER A 26 1.71 -4.88 7.40
N LEU A 27 2.62 -4.46 8.27
CA LEU A 27 4.05 -4.62 8.01
C LEU A 27 4.47 -6.10 7.96
N ARG A 28 3.93 -6.93 8.86
CA ARG A 28 4.19 -8.38 8.89
C ARG A 28 3.70 -9.07 7.62
N GLN A 29 2.50 -8.74 7.16
CA GLN A 29 1.95 -9.28 5.92
C GLN A 29 2.80 -8.89 4.72
N TYR A 30 3.15 -7.60 4.60
CA TYR A 30 4.03 -7.12 3.54
C TYR A 30 5.39 -7.84 3.55
N ARG A 31 6.01 -8.02 4.72
CA ARG A 31 7.27 -8.79 4.86
C ARG A 31 7.11 -10.25 4.44
N THR A 32 5.95 -10.83 4.68
CA THR A 32 5.66 -12.21 4.26
C THR A 32 5.60 -12.30 2.73
N GLU A 33 4.90 -11.39 2.08
CA GLU A 33 4.83 -11.29 0.61
C GLU A 33 6.21 -11.01 0.00
N PHE A 34 6.94 -10.05 0.56
CA PHE A 34 8.30 -9.75 0.13
C PHE A 34 9.21 -10.98 0.18
N ARG A 35 9.12 -11.78 1.24
CA ARG A 35 9.89 -13.03 1.40
C ARG A 35 9.49 -14.09 0.39
N GLN A 36 8.20 -14.20 0.06
CA GLN A 36 7.72 -15.17 -0.93
C GLN A 36 8.27 -14.85 -2.33
N GLU A 37 8.31 -13.58 -2.69
CA GLU A 37 8.82 -13.12 -3.98
C GLU A 37 10.36 -13.06 -4.03
N ASN A 38 10.99 -12.76 -2.91
CA ASN A 38 12.43 -12.49 -2.78
C ASN A 38 13.06 -13.37 -1.70
N SER A 39 12.95 -14.71 -1.81
CA SER A 39 13.29 -15.66 -0.75
C SER A 39 14.75 -15.59 -0.27
N THR A 40 15.69 -15.21 -1.14
CA THR A 40 17.13 -15.12 -0.82
C THR A 40 17.58 -13.70 -0.47
N HIS A 41 16.68 -12.72 -0.42
CA HIS A 41 17.04 -11.33 -0.21
C HIS A 41 17.50 -11.10 1.24
N VAL A 42 18.60 -10.36 1.41
CA VAL A 42 19.22 -10.09 2.72
C VAL A 42 18.29 -9.36 3.69
N TRP A 43 17.32 -8.59 3.19
CA TRP A 43 16.34 -7.89 4.02
C TRP A 43 15.37 -8.81 4.74
N ASN A 44 15.29 -10.08 4.38
CA ASN A 44 14.47 -11.06 5.09
C ASN A 44 14.96 -11.33 6.52
N GLN A 45 16.23 -11.02 6.81
CA GLN A 45 16.88 -11.31 8.09
C GLN A 45 16.98 -10.11 9.03
N VAL A 46 16.62 -8.90 8.57
CA VAL A 46 16.70 -7.71 9.40
C VAL A 46 15.43 -7.51 10.23
N ASP A 47 15.52 -6.74 11.32
CA ASP A 47 14.36 -6.33 12.13
C ASP A 47 13.40 -5.41 11.36
N ASP A 48 12.20 -5.18 11.92
CA ASP A 48 11.15 -4.38 11.28
C ASP A 48 11.56 -2.94 11.02
N LYS A 49 12.27 -2.31 11.96
CA LYS A 49 12.74 -0.93 11.81
C LYS A 49 13.77 -0.81 10.69
N THR A 50 14.72 -1.73 10.65
CA THR A 50 15.75 -1.77 9.60
C THR A 50 15.12 -2.09 8.24
N PHE A 51 14.16 -3.01 8.19
CA PHE A 51 13.43 -3.31 6.98
C PHE A 51 12.69 -2.09 6.45
N LEU A 52 11.93 -1.41 7.32
CA LEU A 52 11.19 -0.20 6.97
C LEU A 52 12.12 0.93 6.51
N ARG A 53 13.29 1.05 7.16
CA ARG A 53 14.33 2.02 6.75
C ARG A 53 14.87 1.71 5.36
N ASN A 54 15.10 0.45 5.04
CA ASN A 54 15.55 0.03 3.70
C ASN A 54 14.52 0.33 2.62
N LEU A 55 13.22 0.27 2.96
CA LEU A 55 12.12 0.68 2.08
C LEU A 55 11.95 2.20 1.95
N GLY A 56 12.64 2.99 2.77
CA GLY A 56 12.45 4.45 2.82
C GLY A 56 11.30 4.90 3.71
N GLY A 57 10.64 3.99 4.43
CA GLY A 57 9.53 4.29 5.34
C GLY A 57 9.97 4.77 6.73
N TYR A 58 11.26 4.67 7.05
CA TYR A 58 11.87 5.16 8.30
C TYR A 58 13.19 5.84 8.00
N THR A 59 13.50 6.93 8.68
CA THR A 59 14.74 7.69 8.42
C THR A 59 15.36 8.24 9.70
N VAL A 60 16.60 8.67 9.57
CA VAL A 60 17.35 9.38 10.62
C VAL A 60 17.86 10.69 10.01
N ASP A 61 17.44 11.79 10.58
CA ASP A 61 18.04 13.09 10.27
C ASP A 61 19.48 13.13 10.81
N ARG A 62 20.43 13.18 9.90
CA ARG A 62 21.86 13.15 10.25
C ARG A 62 22.35 14.43 10.90
N GLN A 63 21.64 15.55 10.77
CA GLN A 63 22.02 16.83 11.36
C GLN A 63 21.60 16.91 12.83
N THR A 64 20.39 16.46 13.11
CA THR A 64 19.79 16.54 14.45
C THR A 64 19.88 15.24 15.25
N GLY A 65 20.15 14.12 14.59
CA GLY A 65 20.11 12.78 15.19
C GLY A 65 18.69 12.27 15.48
N LYS A 66 17.66 13.04 15.14
CA LYS A 66 16.27 12.59 15.28
C LYS A 66 15.98 11.47 14.29
N GLU A 67 15.17 10.48 14.72
CA GLU A 67 14.74 9.40 13.87
C GLU A 67 13.22 9.20 13.97
N GLY A 68 12.61 8.66 12.93
CA GLY A 68 11.16 8.40 12.90
C GLY A 68 10.68 7.97 11.53
N LEU A 69 9.36 7.90 11.40
CA LEU A 69 8.71 7.57 10.15
C LEU A 69 8.89 8.68 9.12
N THR A 70 8.93 8.28 7.88
CA THR A 70 8.71 9.18 6.75
C THR A 70 7.22 9.25 6.43
N LEU A 71 6.81 10.22 5.62
CA LEU A 71 5.44 10.29 5.14
C LEU A 71 5.03 8.99 4.44
N ALA A 72 5.89 8.47 3.56
CA ALA A 72 5.65 7.20 2.87
C ALA A 72 5.45 6.03 3.87
N GLY A 73 6.27 5.96 4.92
CA GLY A 73 6.14 4.91 5.95
C GLY A 73 4.84 4.98 6.72
N LEU A 74 4.44 6.18 7.14
CA LEU A 74 3.19 6.41 7.84
C LEU A 74 1.99 6.08 6.96
N MET A 75 1.96 6.59 5.73
CA MET A 75 0.84 6.35 4.81
C MET A 75 0.73 4.88 4.41
N MET A 76 1.85 4.20 4.21
CA MET A 76 1.88 2.81 3.75
C MET A 76 1.48 1.82 4.85
N PHE A 77 1.98 2.00 6.07
CA PHE A 77 1.84 1.02 7.14
C PHE A 77 1.35 1.59 8.47
N GLY A 78 0.97 2.85 8.52
CA GLY A 78 0.55 3.49 9.77
C GLY A 78 -0.77 2.95 10.31
N LYS A 79 -0.93 3.06 11.62
CA LYS A 79 -2.24 2.90 12.28
C LYS A 79 -3.18 4.02 11.83
N GLY A 80 -4.43 3.71 11.62
CA GLY A 80 -5.42 4.69 11.19
C GLY A 80 -5.57 5.88 12.12
N LEU A 81 -5.34 5.70 13.42
CA LEU A 81 -5.32 6.82 14.38
C LEU A 81 -4.14 7.76 14.08
N ALA A 82 -2.93 7.23 13.95
CA ALA A 82 -1.73 8.02 13.67
C ALA A 82 -1.84 8.79 12.33
N ILE A 83 -2.40 8.14 11.31
CA ILE A 83 -2.67 8.79 10.02
C ILE A 83 -3.66 9.95 10.19
N ARG A 84 -4.76 9.76 10.92
CA ARG A 84 -5.77 10.82 11.16
C ARG A 84 -5.25 11.96 12.02
N ASP A 85 -4.42 11.67 13.00
CA ASP A 85 -3.80 12.70 13.84
C ASP A 85 -2.92 13.63 12.98
N ARG A 86 -2.28 13.09 11.96
CA ARG A 86 -1.46 13.88 11.04
C ARG A 86 -2.28 14.52 9.91
N PHE A 87 -3.31 13.80 9.42
CA PHE A 87 -4.12 14.18 8.27
C PHE A 87 -5.60 13.94 8.57
N SER A 88 -6.22 14.87 9.29
CA SER A 88 -7.59 14.73 9.80
C SER A 88 -8.66 14.46 8.74
N ASN A 89 -8.41 14.89 7.51
CA ASN A 89 -9.35 14.70 6.39
C ASN A 89 -8.96 13.57 5.43
N PHE A 90 -7.88 12.83 5.74
CA PHE A 90 -7.46 11.73 4.88
C PHE A 90 -8.47 10.58 4.96
N ARG A 91 -8.96 10.18 3.79
CA ARG A 91 -9.84 9.03 3.61
C ARG A 91 -9.56 8.35 2.29
N MET A 92 -9.63 7.04 2.29
CA MET A 92 -9.67 6.22 1.08
C MET A 92 -11.03 5.52 1.04
N ASP A 93 -11.76 5.76 -0.04
CA ASP A 93 -13.05 5.12 -0.31
C ASP A 93 -12.98 4.41 -1.65
N TYR A 94 -13.54 3.20 -1.70
CA TYR A 94 -13.78 2.47 -2.93
C TYR A 94 -15.29 2.33 -3.12
N LEU A 95 -15.76 2.62 -4.31
CA LEU A 95 -17.14 2.45 -4.73
C LEU A 95 -17.16 1.73 -6.07
N ASP A 96 -17.75 0.55 -6.09
CA ASP A 96 -18.06 -0.14 -7.34
C ASP A 96 -19.40 0.31 -7.86
N MET A 97 -19.40 1.01 -8.99
CA MET A 97 -20.59 1.49 -9.66
C MET A 97 -20.90 0.67 -10.92
N SER A 98 -20.24 -0.46 -11.12
CA SER A 98 -20.52 -1.38 -12.22
C SER A 98 -21.83 -2.16 -11.95
N HIS A 99 -22.50 -2.57 -13.03
CA HIS A 99 -23.67 -3.47 -12.97
C HIS A 99 -24.82 -3.02 -12.06
N LEU A 100 -25.00 -1.70 -11.90
CA LEU A 100 -26.10 -1.16 -11.07
C LEU A 100 -27.47 -1.58 -11.63
N VAL A 101 -28.38 -1.99 -10.73
CA VAL A 101 -29.74 -2.37 -11.04
C VAL A 101 -30.73 -1.45 -10.29
N GLY A 102 -31.66 -0.84 -11.01
CA GLY A 102 -32.67 0.03 -10.42
C GLY A 102 -32.08 1.28 -9.77
N ASP A 103 -32.46 1.54 -8.53
CA ASP A 103 -32.05 2.73 -7.76
C ASP A 103 -30.79 2.49 -6.90
N GLU A 104 -30.02 1.45 -7.17
CA GLU A 104 -28.77 1.16 -6.45
C GLU A 104 -27.75 2.26 -6.68
N ARG A 105 -27.06 2.68 -5.60
CA ARG A 105 -26.03 3.72 -5.65
C ARG A 105 -24.64 3.16 -5.88
N TYR A 106 -24.42 1.92 -5.50
CA TYR A 106 -23.16 1.17 -5.67
C TYR A 106 -23.44 -0.32 -5.54
N HIS A 107 -22.65 -1.11 -6.22
CA HIS A 107 -22.68 -2.57 -6.14
C HIS A 107 -21.86 -3.08 -4.94
N ASP A 108 -20.68 -2.50 -4.75
CA ASP A 108 -19.80 -2.79 -3.61
C ASP A 108 -19.16 -1.49 -3.09
N ARG A 109 -18.77 -1.51 -1.84
CA ARG A 109 -18.20 -0.34 -1.17
C ARG A 109 -17.20 -0.74 -0.11
N LEU A 110 -16.08 -0.02 -0.05
CA LEU A 110 -15.18 0.00 1.09
C LEU A 110 -15.01 1.44 1.57
N THR A 111 -15.34 1.69 2.82
CA THR A 111 -15.08 2.96 3.51
C THR A 111 -14.45 2.64 4.86
N TYR A 112 -13.81 3.62 5.47
CA TYR A 112 -13.26 3.43 6.80
C TYR A 112 -14.39 3.23 7.83
N ASP A 113 -14.39 2.06 8.46
CA ASP A 113 -15.37 1.61 9.45
C ASP A 113 -14.75 1.23 10.81
N GLY A 114 -13.42 1.35 10.92
CA GLY A 114 -12.65 0.95 12.09
C GLY A 114 -12.23 -0.52 12.11
N LEU A 115 -12.60 -1.31 11.09
CA LEU A 115 -12.18 -2.72 10.96
C LEU A 115 -10.85 -2.88 10.23
N TRP A 116 -10.36 -1.81 9.63
CA TRP A 116 -9.08 -1.75 8.95
C TRP A 116 -8.40 -0.40 9.20
N GLU A 117 -7.09 -0.31 9.00
CA GLU A 117 -6.30 0.86 9.44
C GLU A 117 -6.35 2.06 8.49
N ASN A 118 -7.03 1.97 7.37
CA ASN A 118 -7.09 3.04 6.36
C ASN A 118 -5.71 3.48 5.87
N ASN A 119 -4.74 2.56 5.86
CA ASN A 119 -3.44 2.76 5.25
C ASN A 119 -3.41 2.24 3.81
N LEU A 120 -2.45 2.72 3.02
CA LEU A 120 -2.35 2.40 1.59
C LEU A 120 -2.20 0.89 1.34
N TYR A 121 -1.44 0.19 2.17
CA TYR A 121 -1.21 -1.24 2.00
C TYR A 121 -2.49 -2.05 2.19
N GLN A 122 -3.25 -1.81 3.27
CA GLN A 122 -4.52 -2.50 3.49
C GLN A 122 -5.55 -2.16 2.41
N PHE A 123 -5.66 -0.87 2.05
CA PHE A 123 -6.54 -0.44 0.98
C PHE A 123 -6.23 -1.16 -0.33
N PHE A 124 -4.96 -1.17 -0.73
CA PHE A 124 -4.52 -1.88 -1.94
C PHE A 124 -4.89 -3.35 -1.90
N ARG A 125 -4.63 -4.03 -0.80
CA ARG A 125 -4.92 -5.46 -0.64
C ARG A 125 -6.41 -5.79 -0.69
N ILE A 126 -7.24 -4.94 -0.11
CA ILE A 126 -8.70 -5.17 -0.08
C ILE A 126 -9.30 -4.87 -1.45
N VAL A 127 -8.86 -3.79 -2.11
CA VAL A 127 -9.50 -3.30 -3.34
C VAL A 127 -8.94 -3.94 -4.61
N SER A 128 -7.64 -4.28 -4.65
CA SER A 128 -7.01 -4.87 -5.84
C SER A 128 -7.72 -6.12 -6.38
N PRO A 129 -8.15 -7.09 -5.55
CA PRO A 129 -8.94 -8.22 -6.03
C PRO A 129 -10.30 -7.81 -6.59
N LYS A 130 -10.94 -6.79 -6.00
CA LYS A 130 -12.26 -6.31 -6.41
C LYS A 130 -12.24 -5.67 -7.81
N VAL A 131 -11.27 -4.78 -8.07
CA VAL A 131 -11.12 -4.13 -9.39
C VAL A 131 -10.72 -5.09 -10.51
N GLN A 132 -10.24 -6.28 -10.15
CA GLN A 132 -9.86 -7.32 -11.11
C GLN A 132 -10.90 -8.44 -11.24
N PHE A 133 -11.99 -8.39 -10.45
CA PHE A 133 -12.93 -9.49 -10.32
C PHE A 133 -13.60 -9.85 -11.65
N ASP A 134 -14.03 -8.85 -12.41
CA ASP A 134 -14.76 -9.03 -13.68
C ASP A 134 -13.84 -9.24 -14.90
N LEU A 135 -12.53 -9.24 -14.70
CA LEU A 135 -11.61 -9.45 -15.81
C LEU A 135 -11.61 -10.91 -16.25
N PRO A 136 -11.67 -11.17 -17.57
CA PRO A 136 -11.64 -12.54 -18.09
C PRO A 136 -10.31 -13.22 -17.72
N ARG A 137 -10.42 -14.41 -17.14
CA ARG A 137 -9.26 -15.27 -16.78
C ARG A 137 -9.16 -16.47 -17.72
N PRO A 138 -8.58 -16.30 -18.91
CA PRO A 138 -8.45 -17.40 -19.86
C PRO A 138 -7.54 -18.49 -19.27
N PHE A 139 -7.93 -19.73 -19.46
CA PHE A 139 -7.09 -20.85 -19.07
C PHE A 139 -5.84 -20.89 -19.96
N LYS A 140 -4.69 -20.50 -19.42
CA LYS A 140 -3.38 -20.59 -20.07
C LYS A 140 -2.43 -21.38 -19.20
N LEU A 141 -1.78 -22.39 -19.79
CA LEU A 141 -0.67 -23.11 -19.18
C LEU A 141 0.64 -22.56 -19.74
N GLU A 142 1.54 -22.16 -18.85
CA GLU A 142 2.92 -21.85 -19.21
C GLU A 142 3.73 -23.12 -19.54
N LYS A 143 4.86 -22.95 -20.23
CA LYS A 143 5.82 -24.03 -20.43
C LYS A 143 6.27 -24.54 -19.05
N GLY A 144 5.82 -25.74 -18.68
CA GLY A 144 6.07 -26.34 -17.34
C GLY A 144 4.79 -26.67 -16.57
N GLY A 145 3.60 -26.43 -17.13
CA GLY A 145 2.31 -26.82 -16.54
C GLY A 145 1.80 -25.89 -15.43
N LYS A 146 2.48 -24.77 -15.15
CA LYS A 146 2.00 -23.77 -14.22
C LYS A 146 0.90 -22.94 -14.87
N ARG A 147 -0.22 -22.81 -14.16
CA ARG A 147 -1.33 -21.97 -14.61
C ARG A 147 -0.95 -20.50 -14.50
N ASN A 148 -1.14 -19.76 -15.59
CA ASN A 148 -1.02 -18.31 -15.58
C ASN A 148 -2.41 -17.71 -15.89
N ASP A 149 -3.02 -17.15 -14.84
CA ASP A 149 -4.32 -16.49 -14.93
C ASP A 149 -4.16 -14.97 -15.17
N ASP A 150 -2.94 -14.47 -15.19
CA ASP A 150 -2.64 -13.05 -15.40
C ASP A 150 -2.66 -12.72 -16.90
N THR A 151 -3.43 -11.74 -17.27
CA THR A 151 -3.53 -11.24 -18.65
C THR A 151 -2.99 -9.81 -18.71
N PRO A 152 -2.66 -9.29 -19.92
CA PRO A 152 -2.29 -7.88 -20.06
C PRO A 152 -3.33 -6.92 -19.49
N GLN A 153 -4.61 -7.32 -19.47
CA GLN A 153 -5.66 -6.50 -18.84
C GLN A 153 -5.52 -6.48 -17.32
N HIS A 154 -5.19 -7.61 -16.67
CA HIS A 154 -4.93 -7.65 -15.23
C HIS A 154 -3.72 -6.79 -14.86
N GLU A 155 -2.65 -6.85 -15.67
CA GLU A 155 -1.46 -6.01 -15.47
C GLU A 155 -1.80 -4.53 -15.62
N ALA A 156 -2.53 -4.15 -16.68
CA ALA A 156 -2.91 -2.77 -16.94
C ALA A 156 -3.83 -2.20 -15.83
N VAL A 157 -4.80 -2.98 -15.35
CA VAL A 157 -5.69 -2.55 -14.26
C VAL A 157 -4.91 -2.41 -12.95
N ARG A 158 -3.99 -3.33 -12.66
CA ARG A 158 -3.14 -3.28 -11.47
C ARG A 158 -2.24 -2.05 -11.50
N GLU A 159 -1.62 -1.75 -12.63
CA GLU A 159 -0.78 -0.57 -12.83
C GLU A 159 -1.61 0.71 -12.68
N ALA A 160 -2.77 0.81 -13.34
CA ALA A 160 -3.65 1.96 -13.25
C ALA A 160 -4.12 2.19 -11.80
N PHE A 161 -4.48 1.12 -11.07
CA PHE A 161 -4.88 1.20 -9.68
C PHE A 161 -3.72 1.63 -8.77
N THR A 162 -2.54 1.07 -8.98
CA THR A 162 -1.33 1.49 -8.25
C THR A 162 -1.04 2.97 -8.47
N ASN A 163 -1.09 3.43 -9.73
CA ASN A 163 -0.87 4.84 -10.06
C ASN A 163 -1.92 5.75 -9.41
N ALA A 164 -3.18 5.34 -9.36
CA ALA A 164 -4.25 6.10 -8.69
C ALA A 164 -4.06 6.23 -7.17
N ILE A 165 -3.34 5.30 -6.53
CA ILE A 165 -3.05 5.34 -5.09
C ILE A 165 -1.81 6.21 -4.81
N ILE A 166 -0.81 6.21 -5.71
CA ILE A 166 0.48 6.88 -5.48
C ILE A 166 0.41 8.36 -5.86
N HIS A 167 -0.44 8.73 -6.80
CA HIS A 167 -0.61 10.10 -7.34
C HIS A 167 -1.95 10.70 -6.97
#